data_59429963cb06fefa87e400e53b5540ee
#
_entry.id   59429963cb06fefa87e400e53b5540ee
#
_cell.length_a   1.000
_cell.length_b   1.000
_cell.length_c   1.000
_cell.angle_alpha   90.00
_cell.angle_beta   90.00
_cell.angle_gamma   90.00
#
_symmetry.space_group_name_H-M   'P 1'
#
loop_
_entity.id
_entity.type
_entity.pdbx_description
1 polymer ?
#
loop_
_entity_poly.entity_id
_entity_poly.type
_entity_poly.pdbx_seq_one_letter_code
_entity_poly.pdbx_strand_id
1 'polypeptide(L)'
;METRKIEFAAKALILNDGKYLALHKSIAKHNLYELPGGRMEFGETAEETLIREVNEETNFIVKPIKLLDTWNFITKDYQITGIIYLCKIKDGSLKLSDEHDKYEWVEFNEKGIDKMHDVYKERMINWKMKDIEEGI
;
A
#
# COMPACT_ATOMS: atom_id res chain seq x y z
N MET A 1 -16.04 28.05 -10.89
CA MET A 1 -16.44 26.63 -10.84
C MET A 1 -15.33 25.81 -10.25
N GLU A 2 -15.63 25.07 -9.19
CA GLU A 2 -14.65 24.19 -8.58
C GLU A 2 -14.46 22.93 -9.41
N THR A 3 -13.22 22.55 -9.64
CA THR A 3 -12.89 21.29 -10.28
C THR A 3 -12.43 20.32 -9.21
N ARG A 4 -13.14 19.23 -9.05
CA ARG A 4 -12.76 18.15 -8.15
C ARG A 4 -12.26 16.98 -8.96
N LYS A 5 -11.28 16.27 -8.40
CA LYS A 5 -10.68 15.12 -9.07
C LYS A 5 -10.89 13.85 -8.26
N ILE A 6 -11.13 12.77 -8.97
CA ILE A 6 -11.11 11.43 -8.40
C ILE A 6 -10.02 10.66 -9.14
N GLU A 7 -9.10 10.08 -8.39
CA GLU A 7 -8.02 9.27 -8.95
C GLU A 7 -8.07 7.89 -8.33
N PHE A 8 -7.65 6.89 -9.11
CA PHE A 8 -7.56 5.51 -8.64
C PHE A 8 -6.13 5.17 -8.27
N ALA A 9 -5.95 4.46 -7.14
CA ALA A 9 -4.64 3.99 -6.74
C ALA A 9 -4.71 2.57 -6.18
N ALA A 10 -3.69 1.77 -6.48
CA ALA A 10 -3.56 0.40 -5.99
C ALA A 10 -2.44 0.33 -4.95
N LYS A 11 -2.73 -0.31 -3.83
CA LYS A 11 -1.78 -0.49 -2.73
C LYS A 11 -1.54 -1.97 -2.46
N ALA A 12 -0.37 -2.28 -1.94
CA ALA A 12 0.07 -3.65 -1.70
C ALA A 12 0.31 -3.91 -0.21
N LEU A 13 -0.31 -4.98 0.29
CA LEU A 13 0.14 -5.59 1.54
C LEU A 13 1.14 -6.66 1.14
N ILE A 14 2.44 -6.34 1.20
CA ILE A 14 3.51 -7.26 0.84
C ILE A 14 3.87 -8.05 2.08
N LEU A 15 3.46 -9.31 2.11
CA LEU A 15 3.69 -10.18 3.26
C LEU A 15 4.95 -11.01 3.06
N ASN A 16 5.83 -11.00 4.05
CA ASN A 16 7.05 -11.78 4.07
C ASN A 16 7.39 -12.17 5.51
N ASP A 17 7.50 -13.46 5.77
CA ASP A 17 7.78 -14.00 7.11
C ASP A 17 6.83 -13.48 8.19
N GLY A 18 5.54 -13.37 7.84
CA GLY A 18 4.50 -12.93 8.77
C GLY A 18 4.46 -11.43 9.02
N LYS A 19 5.30 -10.67 8.32
CA LYS A 19 5.36 -9.21 8.45
C LYS A 19 5.03 -8.56 7.12
N TYR A 20 4.51 -7.33 7.17
CA TYR A 20 4.23 -6.57 5.97
C TYR A 20 5.13 -5.35 5.86
N LEU A 21 5.37 -4.92 4.63
CA LEU A 21 6.24 -3.77 4.34
C LEU A 21 5.46 -2.46 4.46
N ALA A 22 5.97 -1.56 5.28
CA ALA A 22 5.44 -0.21 5.45
C ALA A 22 6.52 0.82 5.09
N LEU A 23 6.11 1.89 4.44
CA LEU A 23 7.01 2.94 3.95
C LEU A 23 6.65 4.29 4.56
N HIS A 24 7.66 5.10 4.82
CA HIS A 24 7.47 6.47 5.29
C HIS A 24 7.81 7.46 4.19
N LYS A 25 6.87 8.34 3.86
CA LYS A 25 7.09 9.37 2.83
C LYS A 25 8.10 10.39 3.28
N SER A 26 9.07 10.71 2.42
CA SER A 26 10.12 11.68 2.69
C SER A 26 9.56 13.06 3.04
N ILE A 27 8.46 13.47 2.40
CA ILE A 27 7.84 14.79 2.61
C ILE A 27 6.86 14.83 3.79
N ALA A 28 6.55 13.67 4.38
CA ALA A 28 5.58 13.63 5.48
C ALA A 28 6.15 14.26 6.75
N LYS A 29 5.33 15.09 7.39
CA LYS A 29 5.70 15.78 8.65
C LYS A 29 5.28 14.99 9.89
N HIS A 30 4.65 13.84 9.70
CA HIS A 30 4.25 12.92 10.76
C HIS A 30 5.08 11.63 10.66
N ASN A 31 4.93 10.76 11.66
CA ASN A 31 5.66 9.49 11.71
C ASN A 31 4.83 8.28 11.27
N LEU A 32 3.69 8.51 10.64
CA LEU A 32 2.84 7.42 10.19
C LEU A 32 3.31 6.85 8.86
N TYR A 33 3.13 5.55 8.70
CA TYR A 33 3.56 4.81 7.51
C TYR A 33 2.41 4.56 6.56
N GLU A 34 2.75 4.24 5.32
CA GLU A 34 1.79 3.88 4.29
C GLU A 34 2.15 2.54 3.66
N LEU A 35 1.19 1.95 2.96
CA LEU A 35 1.46 0.77 2.15
C LEU A 35 2.08 1.19 0.82
N PRO A 36 2.98 0.36 0.25
CA PRO A 36 3.51 0.63 -1.09
C PRO A 36 2.43 0.63 -2.15
N GLY A 37 2.62 1.40 -3.21
CA GLY A 37 1.70 1.49 -4.32
C GLY A 37 1.47 2.92 -4.72
N GLY A 38 0.57 3.15 -5.69
CA GLY A 38 0.31 4.49 -6.16
C GLY A 38 -0.76 4.56 -7.23
N ARG A 39 -0.76 5.68 -7.93
CA ARG A 39 -1.84 6.07 -8.83
C ARG A 39 -1.76 5.38 -10.18
N MET A 40 -2.93 5.03 -10.69
CA MET A 40 -3.09 4.42 -12.00
C MET A 40 -2.79 5.44 -13.10
N GLU A 41 -2.10 4.98 -14.13
CA GLU A 41 -1.94 5.72 -15.37
C GLU A 41 -2.94 5.20 -16.40
N PHE A 42 -3.33 6.07 -17.31
CA PHE A 42 -4.29 5.69 -18.35
C PHE A 42 -3.76 4.49 -19.14
N GLY A 43 -4.63 3.51 -19.32
CA GLY A 43 -4.30 2.29 -20.06
C GLY A 43 -3.82 1.14 -19.19
N GLU A 44 -3.59 1.37 -17.93
CA GLU A 44 -3.18 0.29 -17.01
C GLU A 44 -4.37 -0.40 -16.37
N THR A 45 -4.23 -1.70 -16.12
CA THR A 45 -5.13 -2.41 -15.21
C THR A 45 -4.70 -2.10 -13.77
N ALA A 46 -5.54 -2.41 -12.80
CA ALA A 46 -5.21 -2.22 -11.39
C ALA A 46 -3.95 -2.99 -11.00
N GLU A 47 -3.81 -4.23 -11.48
CA GLU A 47 -2.64 -5.06 -11.18
C GLU A 47 -1.36 -4.52 -11.81
N GLU A 48 -1.45 -4.02 -13.04
CA GLU A 48 -0.31 -3.38 -13.71
C GLU A 48 0.15 -2.13 -12.96
N THR A 49 -0.80 -1.32 -12.49
CA THR A 49 -0.50 -0.15 -11.65
C THR A 49 0.24 -0.57 -10.40
N LEU A 50 -0.27 -1.59 -9.72
CA LEU A 50 0.31 -2.09 -8.48
C LEU A 50 1.75 -2.55 -8.68
N ILE A 51 1.97 -3.40 -9.69
CA ILE A 51 3.30 -3.96 -9.96
C ILE A 51 4.29 -2.85 -10.32
N ARG A 52 3.88 -1.91 -11.16
CA ARG A 52 4.74 -0.79 -11.56
C ARG A 52 5.10 0.11 -10.38
N GLU A 53 4.10 0.55 -9.63
CA GLU A 53 4.31 1.47 -8.52
C GLU A 53 5.14 0.84 -7.40
N VAL A 54 4.87 -0.43 -7.05
CA VAL A 54 5.67 -1.13 -6.04
C VAL A 54 7.11 -1.26 -6.51
N ASN A 55 7.33 -1.58 -7.78
CA ASN A 55 8.68 -1.69 -8.33
C ASN A 55 9.42 -0.36 -8.29
N GLU A 56 8.75 0.74 -8.66
CA GLU A 56 9.35 2.07 -8.61
C GLU A 56 9.76 2.46 -7.18
N GLU A 57 8.93 2.13 -6.19
CA GLU A 57 9.14 2.54 -4.81
C GLU A 57 10.08 1.63 -4.03
N THR A 58 10.11 0.35 -4.33
CA THR A 58 10.82 -0.65 -3.51
C THR A 58 11.84 -1.50 -4.25
N ASN A 59 11.84 -1.45 -5.56
CA ASN A 59 12.62 -2.33 -6.43
C ASN A 59 12.18 -3.80 -6.39
N PHE A 60 11.14 -4.14 -5.64
CA PHE A 60 10.56 -5.48 -5.68
C PHE A 60 9.67 -5.68 -6.89
N ILE A 61 9.68 -6.89 -7.43
CA ILE A 61 8.67 -7.37 -8.36
C ILE A 61 7.74 -8.23 -7.52
N VAL A 62 6.48 -7.81 -7.42
CA VAL A 62 5.50 -8.51 -6.59
C VAL A 62 4.50 -9.28 -7.43
N LYS A 63 3.94 -10.32 -6.83
CA LYS A 63 2.84 -11.07 -7.41
C LYS A 63 1.58 -10.79 -6.59
N PRO A 64 0.55 -10.17 -7.19
CA PRO A 64 -0.75 -10.02 -6.53
C PRO A 64 -1.36 -11.41 -6.30
N ILE A 65 -1.81 -11.67 -5.08
CA ILE A 65 -2.39 -12.97 -4.70
C ILE A 65 -3.90 -12.88 -4.65
N LYS A 66 -4.42 -11.89 -3.93
CA LYS A 66 -5.86 -11.67 -3.84
C LYS A 66 -6.19 -10.24 -3.43
N LEU A 67 -7.39 -9.82 -3.76
CA LEU A 67 -7.92 -8.54 -3.35
C LEU A 67 -8.33 -8.60 -1.89
N LEU A 68 -7.82 -7.67 -1.07
CA LEU A 68 -8.14 -7.63 0.35
C LEU A 68 -9.25 -6.66 0.68
N ASP A 69 -9.17 -5.44 0.16
CA ASP A 69 -10.08 -4.38 0.57
C ASP A 69 -10.03 -3.20 -0.39
N THR A 70 -10.87 -2.24 -0.15
CA THR A 70 -10.82 -0.91 -0.77
C THR A 70 -10.22 0.06 0.24
N TRP A 71 -9.80 1.23 -0.24
CA TRP A 71 -9.35 2.30 0.63
C TRP A 71 -9.65 3.64 -0.01
N ASN A 72 -9.73 4.69 0.81
CA ASN A 72 -10.10 6.02 0.37
C ASN A 72 -9.31 7.07 1.13
N PHE A 73 -8.93 8.12 0.40
CA PHE A 73 -8.39 9.34 0.98
C PHE A 73 -9.15 10.49 0.35
N ILE A 74 -9.99 11.14 1.14
CA ILE A 74 -10.90 12.17 0.63
C ILE A 74 -10.55 13.50 1.27
N THR A 75 -10.26 14.50 0.44
CA THR A 75 -10.05 15.89 0.88
C THR A 75 -11.15 16.77 0.32
N LYS A 76 -11.08 18.07 0.61
CA LYS A 76 -12.02 19.03 0.08
C LYS A 76 -12.00 19.11 -1.45
N ASP A 77 -10.80 18.94 -2.03
CA ASP A 77 -10.61 19.23 -3.46
C ASP A 77 -10.37 18.00 -4.31
N TYR A 78 -9.95 16.89 -3.70
CA TYR A 78 -9.70 15.67 -4.45
C TYR A 78 -9.95 14.43 -3.61
N GLN A 79 -10.11 13.31 -4.30
CA GLN A 79 -10.31 12.02 -3.70
C GLN A 79 -9.42 11.00 -4.39
N ILE A 80 -8.76 10.18 -3.59
CA ILE A 80 -8.10 8.97 -4.10
C ILE A 80 -8.90 7.81 -3.57
N THR A 81 -9.32 6.92 -4.47
CA THR A 81 -10.01 5.70 -4.08
C THR A 81 -9.36 4.53 -4.80
N GLY A 82 -9.35 3.37 -4.19
CA GLY A 82 -8.69 2.26 -4.82
C GLY A 82 -8.82 0.97 -4.05
N ILE A 83 -7.88 0.08 -4.31
CA ILE A 83 -7.90 -1.28 -3.80
C ILE A 83 -6.56 -1.65 -3.18
N ILE A 84 -6.62 -2.60 -2.25
CA ILE A 84 -5.45 -3.15 -1.58
C ILE A 84 -5.37 -4.63 -1.91
N TYR A 85 -4.22 -5.04 -2.46
CA TYR A 85 -3.95 -6.44 -2.77
C TYR A 85 -3.00 -7.05 -1.76
N LEU A 86 -3.26 -8.30 -1.41
CA LEU A 86 -2.25 -9.13 -0.77
C LEU A 86 -1.25 -9.54 -1.84
N CYS A 87 0.03 -9.30 -1.58
CA CYS A 87 1.10 -9.59 -2.53
C CYS A 87 2.22 -10.38 -1.86
N LYS A 88 2.95 -11.12 -2.68
CA LYS A 88 4.23 -11.67 -2.23
C LYS A 88 5.34 -11.24 -3.18
N ILE A 89 6.57 -11.26 -2.67
CA ILE A 89 7.74 -10.90 -3.45
C ILE A 89 8.03 -12.03 -4.42
N LYS A 90 8.12 -11.68 -5.70
CA LYS A 90 8.50 -12.61 -6.77
C LYS A 90 9.99 -12.51 -7.07
N ASP A 91 10.54 -11.29 -7.05
CA ASP A 91 11.92 -11.01 -7.41
C ASP A 91 12.34 -9.65 -6.86
N GLY A 92 13.64 -9.37 -6.92
CA GLY A 92 14.21 -8.08 -6.55
C GLY A 92 14.68 -8.01 -5.11
N SER A 93 15.37 -6.93 -4.79
CA SER A 93 15.82 -6.62 -3.44
C SER A 93 15.42 -5.20 -3.09
N LEU A 94 15.15 -4.94 -1.82
CA LEU A 94 14.61 -3.66 -1.37
C LEU A 94 15.60 -2.53 -1.61
N LYS A 95 15.14 -1.54 -2.37
CA LYS A 95 15.85 -0.29 -2.59
C LYS A 95 14.79 0.82 -2.72
N LEU A 96 14.77 1.72 -1.77
CA LEU A 96 13.79 2.81 -1.76
C LEU A 96 14.10 3.86 -2.83
N SER A 97 13.04 4.42 -3.42
CA SER A 97 13.14 5.62 -4.24
C SER A 97 13.20 6.85 -3.32
N ASP A 98 13.38 8.02 -3.93
CA ASP A 98 13.45 9.28 -3.18
C ASP A 98 12.13 9.68 -2.53
N GLU A 99 11.02 9.06 -2.92
CA GLU A 99 9.70 9.32 -2.33
C GLU A 99 9.60 8.88 -0.87
N HIS A 100 10.42 7.91 -0.47
CA HIS A 100 10.39 7.34 0.87
C HIS A 100 11.77 7.38 1.50
N ASP A 101 11.84 7.80 2.76
CA ASP A 101 13.11 7.95 3.48
C ASP A 101 13.42 6.77 4.41
N LYS A 102 12.43 5.94 4.71
CA LYS A 102 12.63 4.76 5.56
C LYS A 102 11.52 3.74 5.34
N TYR A 103 11.79 2.52 5.76
CA TYR A 103 10.84 1.41 5.69
C TYR A 103 10.86 0.62 6.99
N GLU A 104 9.83 -0.19 7.19
CA GLU A 104 9.77 -1.12 8.31
C GLU A 104 9.01 -2.37 7.87
N TRP A 105 9.50 -3.53 8.29
CA TRP A 105 8.73 -4.77 8.22
C TRP A 105 7.96 -4.88 9.52
N VAL A 106 6.65 -4.76 9.45
CA VAL A 106 5.76 -4.56 10.59
C VAL A 106 4.98 -5.83 10.88
N GLU A 107 4.88 -6.20 12.16
CA GLU A 107 4.04 -7.32 12.57
C GLU A 107 2.56 -6.96 12.41
N PHE A 108 1.76 -7.93 11.99
CA PHE A 108 0.33 -7.73 11.81
C PHE A 108 -0.39 -7.94 13.14
N ASN A 109 -0.35 -6.92 13.99
CA ASN A 109 -1.02 -6.88 15.28
C ASN A 109 -1.43 -5.42 15.58
N GLU A 110 -2.14 -5.20 16.68
CA GLU A 110 -2.59 -3.86 17.08
C GLU A 110 -1.46 -2.83 17.05
N LYS A 111 -0.34 -3.18 17.63
CA LYS A 111 0.81 -2.30 17.77
C LYS A 111 1.39 -1.91 16.42
N GLY A 112 1.48 -2.90 15.52
CA GLY A 112 1.97 -2.67 14.16
C GLY A 112 0.99 -1.83 13.35
N ILE A 113 -0.29 -2.14 13.44
CA ILE A 113 -1.35 -1.40 12.72
C ILE A 113 -1.38 0.06 13.17
N ASP A 114 -1.11 0.35 14.45
CA ASP A 114 -1.09 1.72 14.96
C ASP A 114 0.00 2.59 14.33
N LYS A 115 0.98 2.00 13.68
CA LYS A 115 2.03 2.74 12.98
C LYS A 115 1.55 3.29 11.63
N MET A 116 0.42 2.79 11.14
CA MET A 116 -0.08 3.12 9.81
C MET A 116 -0.97 4.36 9.82
N HIS A 117 -0.96 5.10 8.71
CA HIS A 117 -1.88 6.22 8.49
C HIS A 117 -3.33 5.73 8.62
N ASP A 118 -4.22 6.59 9.09
CA ASP A 118 -5.61 6.26 9.37
C ASP A 118 -6.35 5.63 8.18
N VAL A 119 -6.05 6.06 6.97
CA VAL A 119 -6.72 5.54 5.76
C VAL A 119 -6.47 4.05 5.54
N TYR A 120 -5.36 3.53 6.05
CA TYR A 120 -5.05 2.10 6.01
C TYR A 120 -5.49 1.42 7.30
N LYS A 121 -5.23 2.06 8.43
CA LYS A 121 -5.54 1.53 9.75
C LYS A 121 -7.00 1.16 9.89
N GLU A 122 -7.91 2.01 9.43
CA GLU A 122 -9.35 1.77 9.52
C GLU A 122 -9.81 0.52 8.76
N ARG A 123 -9.03 0.10 7.76
CA ARG A 123 -9.30 -1.13 7.02
C ARG A 123 -8.60 -2.31 7.68
N MET A 124 -7.32 -2.14 8.01
CA MET A 124 -6.46 -3.21 8.54
C MET A 124 -6.96 -3.79 9.85
N ILE A 125 -7.59 -3.00 10.71
CA ILE A 125 -8.12 -3.48 11.99
C ILE A 125 -9.23 -4.51 11.81
N ASN A 126 -9.86 -4.57 10.66
CA ASN A 126 -10.93 -5.52 10.36
C ASN A 126 -10.43 -6.78 9.66
N TRP A 127 -9.18 -6.82 9.24
CA TRP A 127 -8.62 -7.99 8.58
C TRP A 127 -8.20 -9.02 9.62
N LYS A 128 -8.44 -10.29 9.30
CA LYS A 128 -8.03 -11.40 10.15
C LYS A 128 -6.73 -11.97 9.60
N MET A 129 -5.74 -12.10 10.47
CA MET A 129 -4.43 -12.66 10.10
C MET A 129 -4.57 -14.03 9.42
N LYS A 130 -5.48 -14.84 9.90
CA LYS A 130 -5.77 -16.15 9.34
C LYS A 130 -6.15 -16.06 7.85
N ASP A 131 -7.01 -15.11 7.50
CA ASP A 131 -7.47 -14.94 6.11
C ASP A 131 -6.32 -14.47 5.21
N ILE A 132 -5.42 -13.69 5.76
CA ILE A 132 -4.25 -13.19 5.03
C ILE A 132 -3.25 -14.31 4.80
N GLU A 133 -2.91 -15.08 5.84
CA GLU A 133 -1.96 -16.18 5.73
C GLU A 133 -2.43 -17.28 4.79
N GLU A 134 -3.72 -17.62 4.83
CA GLU A 134 -4.30 -18.63 3.95
C GLU A 134 -4.34 -18.20 2.48
N GLY A 135 -4.22 -16.89 2.21
CA GLY A 135 -4.18 -16.35 0.86
C GLY A 135 -2.86 -16.62 0.14
N ILE A 136 -1.86 -17.03 0.87
CA ILE A 136 -0.53 -17.27 0.33
C ILE A 136 -0.30 -18.77 0.23
#